data_589bc6733319e761fdbcee4f9215e640
#
_entry.id   589bc6733319e761fdbcee4f9215e640
#
_cell.length_a   1.000
_cell.length_b   1.000
_cell.length_c   1.000
_cell.angle_alpha   90.00
_cell.angle_beta   90.00
_cell.angle_gamma   90.00
#
_symmetry.space_group_name_H-M   'P 1'
#
loop_
_entity.id
_entity.type
_entity.pdbx_description
1 polymer ?
#
loop_
_entity_poly.entity_id
_entity_poly.type
_entity_poly.pdbx_seq_one_letter_code
_entity_poly.pdbx_strand_id
1 'polypeptide(L)'
;MGITISGFRRKCSAFFAGSVHNYSERSRNISMNNYSNKKFNNSKKSPRGTGHRPGYGAKPDRRPGGDRRPGGDMPAVAPENIVSGRNSVRELLKSGRSVDKIFVRTGDREGSITVIVAEAIRLGIPVIEVDGSKLDAMTCGAHHQGVAAMAAEKQYVDLETIVNIAHERGEKPLVVVCDGIEDPHNLGAVIRCAECAGAHGIVLPKRHAVGLTPVVTSASAGALEHMAVAKVQNIAAAVEKLKELGLWIFTAEAGGTPYYETDWNCGAAVVMGSEGQGVSRLVREKSDFIVSIPMYGKVNSLNVSTAASVILCHAARMQRT
;
A
#
# COMPACT_ATOMS: atom_id res chain seq x y z
N MET A 1 -12.58 -6.17 -43.04
CA MET A 1 -13.89 -5.81 -42.45
C MET A 1 -13.60 -5.06 -41.17
N GLY A 2 -13.67 -3.73 -41.22
CA GLY A 2 -13.37 -2.87 -40.05
C GLY A 2 -14.64 -2.65 -39.26
N ILE A 3 -14.65 -3.05 -37.99
CA ILE A 3 -15.73 -2.73 -37.08
C ILE A 3 -15.28 -1.49 -36.31
N THR A 4 -15.95 -0.39 -36.62
CA THR A 4 -15.64 0.95 -36.04
C THR A 4 -16.09 1.01 -34.59
N ILE A 5 -15.15 1.34 -33.69
CA ILE A 5 -15.29 1.45 -32.23
C ILE A 5 -16.22 2.61 -31.77
N SER A 6 -16.82 3.37 -32.70
CA SER A 6 -17.64 4.56 -32.37
C SER A 6 -19.06 4.27 -31.86
N GLY A 7 -19.55 3.02 -31.93
CA GLY A 7 -20.91 2.66 -31.56
C GLY A 7 -21.13 2.38 -30.06
N PHE A 8 -20.10 2.08 -29.32
CA PHE A 8 -20.24 1.64 -27.92
C PHE A 8 -20.33 2.80 -26.92
N ARG A 9 -19.77 3.97 -27.26
CA ARG A 9 -19.80 5.16 -26.38
C ARG A 9 -21.19 5.80 -26.20
N ARG A 10 -22.17 5.52 -27.06
CA ARG A 10 -23.51 6.17 -27.01
C ARG A 10 -24.56 5.43 -26.19
N LYS A 11 -24.30 4.20 -25.73
CA LYS A 11 -25.31 3.44 -24.96
C LYS A 11 -25.26 3.61 -23.46
N CYS A 12 -24.15 4.10 -22.89
CA CYS A 12 -24.05 4.33 -21.43
C CYS A 12 -24.61 5.68 -20.97
N SER A 13 -24.74 6.68 -21.84
CA SER A 13 -25.27 8.01 -21.43
C SER A 13 -26.80 8.11 -21.36
N ALA A 14 -27.54 7.11 -21.82
CA ALA A 14 -29.01 7.15 -21.89
C ALA A 14 -29.73 6.51 -20.70
N PHE A 15 -28.99 5.90 -19.74
CA PHE A 15 -29.60 5.21 -18.59
C PHE A 15 -29.67 6.07 -17.29
N PHE A 16 -29.13 7.28 -17.31
CA PHE A 16 -29.04 8.13 -16.12
C PHE A 16 -30.16 9.17 -15.98
N ALA A 17 -31.20 9.16 -16.81
CA ALA A 17 -32.27 10.19 -16.76
C ALA A 17 -33.57 9.74 -16.09
N GLY A 18 -33.64 8.61 -15.41
CA GLY A 18 -34.91 8.03 -14.99
C GLY A 18 -35.03 7.48 -13.57
N SER A 19 -34.33 8.01 -12.57
CA SER A 19 -34.58 7.55 -11.17
C SER A 19 -34.16 8.55 -10.10
N VAL A 20 -34.65 9.77 -10.17
CA VAL A 20 -34.60 10.74 -9.07
C VAL A 20 -36.01 11.18 -8.74
N HIS A 21 -36.78 10.31 -8.10
CA HIS A 21 -37.98 10.72 -7.33
C HIS A 21 -38.32 9.61 -6.33
N ASN A 22 -38.39 9.98 -5.05
CA ASN A 22 -38.84 9.25 -3.87
C ASN A 22 -37.76 8.69 -2.93
N TYR A 23 -37.06 9.60 -2.26
CA TYR A 23 -36.57 9.31 -0.91
C TYR A 23 -36.49 10.63 -0.08
N SER A 24 -37.62 11.31 0.11
CA SER A 24 -37.75 12.35 1.11
C SER A 24 -39.10 12.15 1.81
N GLU A 25 -39.11 11.35 2.87
CA GLU A 25 -40.08 11.38 3.96
C GLU A 25 -39.99 10.08 4.78
N ARG A 26 -38.96 9.94 5.58
CA ARG A 26 -38.97 9.06 6.77
C ARG A 26 -37.70 9.26 7.62
N SER A 27 -37.59 10.43 8.25
CA SER A 27 -36.67 10.60 9.39
C SER A 27 -37.04 11.85 10.19
N ARG A 28 -38.24 11.86 10.77
CA ARG A 28 -38.54 12.71 11.93
C ARG A 28 -39.18 11.79 12.95
N ASN A 29 -38.43 11.46 13.97
CA ASN A 29 -38.81 11.13 15.35
C ASN A 29 -37.83 10.09 15.92
N ILE A 30 -36.72 10.55 16.46
CA ILE A 30 -36.10 9.91 17.64
C ILE A 30 -35.67 11.06 18.58
N SER A 31 -36.33 11.05 19.71
CA SER A 31 -36.29 11.90 20.87
C SER A 31 -34.88 12.14 21.41
N MET A 32 -34.63 13.41 21.75
CA MET A 32 -33.56 13.87 22.65
C MET A 32 -33.75 13.25 24.02
N ASN A 33 -32.67 12.66 24.54
CA ASN A 33 -32.58 12.43 25.97
C ASN A 33 -31.22 12.96 26.49
N ASN A 34 -31.37 13.83 27.48
CA ASN A 34 -30.37 14.58 28.22
C ASN A 34 -29.26 13.68 28.82
N TYR A 35 -28.02 14.13 28.69
CA TYR A 35 -27.01 13.90 29.72
C TYR A 35 -26.33 15.21 30.12
N SER A 36 -26.59 15.54 31.38
CA SER A 36 -26.20 16.76 32.08
C SER A 36 -24.71 16.85 32.35
N ASN A 37 -24.24 18.09 32.27
CA ASN A 37 -22.97 18.65 32.76
C ASN A 37 -22.56 18.15 34.17
N LYS A 38 -21.31 17.72 34.33
CA LYS A 38 -20.58 17.83 35.59
C LYS A 38 -19.29 18.62 35.35
N LYS A 39 -19.32 19.89 35.80
CA LYS A 39 -18.14 20.72 36.03
C LYS A 39 -17.33 20.14 37.17
N PHE A 40 -16.03 19.94 36.98
CA PHE A 40 -15.07 19.89 38.08
C PHE A 40 -14.11 21.08 38.00
N ASN A 41 -14.40 22.04 38.88
CA ASN A 41 -13.46 23.08 39.31
C ASN A 41 -12.54 22.47 40.36
N ASN A 42 -11.24 22.58 40.24
CA ASN A 42 -10.37 22.67 41.40
C ASN A 42 -9.13 23.52 41.11
N SER A 43 -9.22 24.73 41.63
CA SER A 43 -8.13 25.66 41.84
C SER A 43 -7.36 25.28 43.12
N LYS A 44 -6.04 25.17 43.10
CA LYS A 44 -5.22 25.47 44.28
C LYS A 44 -3.84 26.04 43.92
N LYS A 45 -3.58 27.13 44.59
CA LYS A 45 -2.47 28.06 44.55
C LYS A 45 -1.12 27.45 44.89
N SER A 46 -0.07 28.04 44.29
CA SER A 46 1.35 27.98 44.70
C SER A 46 1.60 28.64 46.06
N PRO A 47 2.79 28.38 46.70
CA PRO A 47 3.59 29.51 47.11
C PRO A 47 5.04 29.46 46.64
N ARG A 48 5.58 30.67 46.46
CA ARG A 48 6.98 31.02 46.20
C ARG A 48 7.85 30.69 47.41
N GLY A 49 9.09 30.27 47.15
CA GLY A 49 10.19 30.24 48.12
C GLY A 49 11.49 30.58 47.42
N THR A 50 12.09 31.66 47.89
CA THR A 50 13.33 32.33 47.49
C THR A 50 14.53 31.62 48.10
N GLY A 51 15.70 31.63 47.39
CA GLY A 51 16.93 31.70 48.10
C GLY A 51 18.14 30.92 47.55
N HIS A 52 19.12 31.69 47.07
CA HIS A 52 20.58 31.51 47.17
C HIS A 52 21.35 30.52 46.29
N ARG A 53 22.16 31.14 45.40
CA ARG A 53 23.49 30.65 44.96
C ARG A 53 24.54 30.93 46.07
N PRO A 54 25.68 30.19 46.17
CA PRO A 54 26.86 30.31 45.33
C PRO A 54 27.54 28.94 45.02
N GLY A 55 28.20 28.69 43.95
CA GLY A 55 29.45 29.05 43.37
C GLY A 55 30.61 28.08 43.67
N TYR A 56 31.45 27.82 42.64
CA TYR A 56 32.74 27.11 42.54
C TYR A 56 32.64 25.61 42.16
N GLY A 57 32.96 25.17 40.94
CA GLY A 57 34.28 25.12 40.35
C GLY A 57 34.91 23.72 40.51
N ALA A 58 34.82 22.84 39.48
CA ALA A 58 35.83 21.80 39.24
C ALA A 58 35.81 21.40 37.77
N LYS A 59 36.98 21.40 37.14
CA LYS A 59 37.32 21.05 35.77
C LYS A 59 37.47 19.52 35.59
N PRO A 60 37.59 19.06 34.37
CA PRO A 60 37.00 17.81 33.90
C PRO A 60 37.99 16.65 33.92
N ASP A 61 37.46 15.50 34.24
CA ASP A 61 38.15 14.23 34.04
C ASP A 61 38.02 13.78 32.59
N ARG A 62 39.12 13.72 31.87
CA ARG A 62 39.30 13.12 30.56
C ARG A 62 39.15 11.60 30.68
N ARG A 63 38.05 11.04 30.22
CA ARG A 63 37.98 9.61 29.96
C ARG A 63 38.56 9.31 28.58
N PRO A 64 39.40 8.24 28.44
CA PRO A 64 40.01 7.86 27.18
C PRO A 64 38.97 7.25 26.22
N GLY A 65 39.26 7.41 24.94
CA GLY A 65 38.45 7.07 23.80
C GLY A 65 37.76 5.71 23.85
N GLY A 66 36.43 5.73 23.73
CA GLY A 66 35.67 4.58 23.39
C GLY A 66 35.89 4.27 21.92
N ASP A 67 36.23 3.04 21.64
CA ASP A 67 36.37 2.42 20.31
C ASP A 67 35.20 2.82 19.40
N ARG A 68 35.50 3.57 18.37
CA ARG A 68 34.61 3.70 17.19
C ARG A 68 34.61 2.35 16.51
N ARG A 69 33.57 1.57 16.77
CA ARG A 69 33.24 0.43 15.90
C ARG A 69 33.16 0.96 14.48
N PRO A 70 33.82 0.31 13.50
CA PRO A 70 33.66 0.71 12.11
C PRO A 70 32.20 0.54 11.76
N GLY A 71 31.51 1.66 11.50
CA GLY A 71 30.19 1.66 10.89
C GLY A 71 30.34 1.03 9.52
N GLY A 72 29.89 -0.21 9.38
CA GLY A 72 29.71 -0.79 8.05
C GLY A 72 28.75 0.12 7.28
N ASP A 73 29.20 0.63 6.13
CA ASP A 73 28.37 1.38 5.20
C ASP A 73 27.08 0.60 4.95
N MET A 74 25.98 1.08 5.51
CA MET A 74 24.65 0.60 5.16
C MET A 74 24.46 0.93 3.69
N PRO A 75 24.08 -0.01 2.83
CA PRO A 75 23.82 0.29 1.44
C PRO A 75 22.73 1.36 1.37
N ALA A 76 23.00 2.45 0.65
CA ALA A 76 22.10 3.61 0.53
C ALA A 76 20.74 3.27 -0.11
N VAL A 77 20.63 2.10 -0.72
CA VAL A 77 19.40 1.56 -1.34
C VAL A 77 19.24 0.12 -0.91
N ALA A 78 18.09 -0.22 -0.35
CA ALA A 78 17.76 -1.59 0.01
C ALA A 78 17.66 -2.47 -1.24
N PRO A 79 18.33 -3.63 -1.28
CA PRO A 79 18.34 -4.49 -2.46
C PRO A 79 16.94 -5.09 -2.71
N GLU A 80 16.46 -5.01 -3.95
CA GLU A 80 15.13 -5.54 -4.35
C GLU A 80 15.07 -7.09 -4.37
N ASN A 81 16.22 -7.76 -4.22
CA ASN A 81 16.32 -9.22 -4.18
C ASN A 81 16.19 -9.84 -2.76
N ILE A 82 15.98 -9.03 -1.73
CA ILE A 82 15.74 -9.49 -0.36
C ILE A 82 14.26 -9.44 -0.02
N VAL A 83 13.70 -10.60 0.32
CA VAL A 83 12.32 -10.77 0.81
C VAL A 83 12.37 -10.99 2.32
N SER A 84 11.63 -10.18 3.08
CA SER A 84 11.70 -10.09 4.52
C SER A 84 10.36 -10.43 5.19
N GLY A 85 10.40 -11.19 6.29
CA GLY A 85 9.24 -11.53 7.10
C GLY A 85 8.64 -12.90 6.79
N ARG A 86 8.04 -13.52 7.83
CA ARG A 86 7.55 -14.92 7.77
C ARG A 86 6.51 -15.17 6.69
N ASN A 87 5.53 -14.28 6.58
CA ASN A 87 4.48 -14.43 5.56
C ASN A 87 5.03 -14.23 4.16
N SER A 88 5.85 -13.19 3.95
CA SER A 88 6.45 -12.90 2.64
C SER A 88 7.32 -14.05 2.14
N VAL A 89 8.16 -14.63 3.02
CA VAL A 89 8.99 -15.79 2.65
C VAL A 89 8.15 -17.03 2.36
N ARG A 90 7.06 -17.27 3.11
CA ARG A 90 6.14 -18.38 2.81
C ARG A 90 5.47 -18.23 1.46
N GLU A 91 4.97 -17.06 1.15
CA GLU A 91 4.33 -16.81 -0.15
C GLU A 91 5.36 -16.84 -1.30
N LEU A 92 6.60 -16.36 -1.07
CA LEU A 92 7.71 -16.51 -2.01
C LEU A 92 7.97 -17.98 -2.35
N LEU A 93 8.03 -18.88 -1.36
CA LEU A 93 8.26 -20.31 -1.59
C LEU A 93 7.12 -20.98 -2.37
N LYS A 94 5.90 -20.45 -2.29
CA LYS A 94 4.73 -20.93 -3.04
C LYS A 94 4.66 -20.37 -4.47
N SER A 95 5.21 -19.17 -4.69
CA SER A 95 5.07 -18.45 -5.97
C SER A 95 5.86 -19.08 -7.11
N GLY A 96 6.81 -19.96 -6.82
CA GLY A 96 7.72 -20.55 -7.81
C GLY A 96 8.85 -19.62 -8.26
N ARG A 97 8.96 -18.40 -7.70
CA ARG A 97 10.09 -17.50 -7.93
C ARG A 97 11.39 -18.14 -7.41
N SER A 98 12.47 -18.04 -8.17
CA SER A 98 13.76 -18.61 -7.81
C SER A 98 14.29 -18.00 -6.51
N VAL A 99 14.66 -18.87 -5.56
CA VAL A 99 15.22 -18.50 -4.25
C VAL A 99 16.62 -19.10 -4.13
N ASP A 100 17.61 -18.23 -3.94
CA ASP A 100 19.01 -18.65 -3.82
C ASP A 100 19.33 -19.25 -2.44
N LYS A 101 18.81 -18.62 -1.38
CA LYS A 101 19.02 -19.03 0.01
C LYS A 101 18.06 -18.36 0.98
N ILE A 102 17.84 -18.99 2.11
CA ILE A 102 17.04 -18.46 3.22
C ILE A 102 17.97 -18.21 4.42
N PHE A 103 17.81 -17.08 5.08
CA PHE A 103 18.50 -16.72 6.30
C PHE A 103 17.51 -16.79 7.47
N VAL A 104 17.90 -17.50 8.52
CA VAL A 104 17.12 -17.65 9.75
C VAL A 104 17.95 -17.19 10.94
N ARG A 105 17.32 -16.48 11.88
CA ARG A 105 17.99 -16.05 13.10
C ARG A 105 18.40 -17.25 13.93
N THR A 106 19.66 -17.28 14.39
CA THR A 106 20.20 -18.32 15.27
C THR A 106 19.31 -18.53 16.50
N GLY A 107 18.95 -19.78 16.76
CA GLY A 107 18.09 -20.16 17.89
C GLY A 107 16.57 -19.95 17.67
N ASP A 108 16.15 -19.34 16.58
CA ASP A 108 14.72 -19.09 16.29
C ASP A 108 14.15 -20.26 15.44
N ARG A 109 13.74 -21.33 16.11
CA ARG A 109 13.21 -22.54 15.46
C ARG A 109 11.77 -22.86 15.88
N GLU A 110 10.99 -21.81 16.24
CA GLU A 110 9.62 -22.00 16.73
C GLU A 110 8.56 -21.51 15.73
N GLY A 111 7.40 -22.17 15.78
CA GLY A 111 6.20 -21.77 15.04
C GLY A 111 6.39 -21.83 13.52
N SER A 112 6.04 -20.77 12.82
CA SER A 112 6.05 -20.71 11.35
C SER A 112 7.44 -20.76 10.72
N ILE A 113 8.53 -20.51 11.46
CA ILE A 113 9.90 -20.64 10.96
C ILE A 113 10.24 -22.10 10.67
N THR A 114 9.81 -23.03 11.54
CA THR A 114 10.00 -24.47 11.31
C THR A 114 9.36 -24.91 10.00
N VAL A 115 8.17 -24.41 9.69
CA VAL A 115 7.48 -24.73 8.42
C VAL A 115 8.24 -24.17 7.21
N ILE A 116 8.77 -22.94 7.31
CA ILE A 116 9.57 -22.31 6.26
C ILE A 116 10.86 -23.13 6.00
N VAL A 117 11.55 -23.51 7.06
CA VAL A 117 12.79 -24.32 6.97
C VAL A 117 12.50 -25.68 6.35
N ALA A 118 11.44 -26.37 6.78
CA ALA A 118 11.06 -27.66 6.21
C ALA A 118 10.73 -27.55 4.72
N GLU A 119 10.01 -26.52 4.31
CA GLU A 119 9.68 -26.28 2.90
C GLU A 119 10.92 -25.92 2.08
N ALA A 120 11.82 -25.11 2.63
CA ALA A 120 13.10 -24.79 1.98
C ALA A 120 13.93 -26.05 1.73
N ILE A 121 14.04 -26.93 2.72
CA ILE A 121 14.75 -28.21 2.59
C ILE A 121 14.09 -29.10 1.52
N ARG A 122 12.76 -29.17 1.51
CA ARG A 122 12.01 -29.92 0.49
C ARG A 122 12.29 -29.42 -0.92
N LEU A 123 12.46 -28.12 -1.09
CA LEU A 123 12.77 -27.46 -2.36
C LEU A 123 14.28 -27.44 -2.71
N GLY A 124 15.15 -27.97 -1.84
CA GLY A 124 16.59 -27.96 -2.03
C GLY A 124 17.24 -26.59 -1.87
N ILE A 125 16.56 -25.66 -1.18
CA ILE A 125 17.04 -24.28 -0.96
C ILE A 125 17.93 -24.26 0.28
N PRO A 126 19.18 -23.73 0.20
CA PRO A 126 20.08 -23.60 1.34
C PRO A 126 19.49 -22.71 2.44
N VAL A 127 19.55 -23.18 3.70
CA VAL A 127 19.15 -22.43 4.89
C VAL A 127 20.40 -22.11 5.70
N ILE A 128 20.61 -20.82 5.99
CA ILE A 128 21.78 -20.29 6.70
C ILE A 128 21.33 -19.64 7.98
N GLU A 129 21.86 -20.08 9.11
CA GLU A 129 21.66 -19.41 10.40
C GLU A 129 22.56 -18.18 10.50
N VAL A 130 21.99 -17.07 10.94
CA VAL A 130 22.69 -15.79 11.10
C VAL A 130 22.24 -15.07 12.36
N ASP A 131 23.07 -14.14 12.85
CA ASP A 131 22.69 -13.28 13.96
C ASP A 131 21.61 -12.26 13.56
N GLY A 132 20.81 -11.82 14.55
CA GLY A 132 19.76 -10.84 14.32
C GLY A 132 20.27 -9.55 13.69
N SER A 133 21.43 -9.04 14.11
CA SER A 133 22.09 -7.86 13.53
C SER A 133 22.40 -7.99 12.03
N LYS A 134 22.73 -9.19 11.58
CA LYS A 134 22.93 -9.45 10.14
C LYS A 134 21.62 -9.43 9.37
N LEU A 135 20.53 -9.95 9.95
CA LEU A 135 19.21 -9.83 9.34
C LEU A 135 18.75 -8.38 9.27
N ASP A 136 18.93 -7.59 10.35
CA ASP A 136 18.61 -6.16 10.37
C ASP A 136 19.34 -5.40 9.26
N ALA A 137 20.65 -5.66 9.12
CA ALA A 137 21.47 -5.04 8.08
C ALA A 137 21.01 -5.42 6.65
N MET A 138 20.71 -6.71 6.41
CA MET A 138 20.28 -7.19 5.09
C MET A 138 18.91 -6.68 4.69
N THR A 139 18.00 -6.52 5.67
CA THR A 139 16.62 -6.09 5.42
C THR A 139 16.44 -4.58 5.52
N CYS A 140 17.54 -3.82 5.77
CA CYS A 140 17.52 -2.37 5.92
C CYS A 140 16.47 -1.88 6.93
N GLY A 141 16.33 -2.58 8.06
CA GLY A 141 15.38 -2.26 9.13
C GLY A 141 13.95 -2.72 8.87
N ALA A 142 13.68 -3.49 7.82
CA ALA A 142 12.38 -4.11 7.63
C ALA A 142 12.08 -5.12 8.74
N HIS A 143 10.81 -5.28 9.10
CA HIS A 143 10.39 -6.21 10.14
C HIS A 143 10.53 -7.67 9.69
N HIS A 144 11.71 -8.24 9.85
CA HIS A 144 12.07 -9.56 9.31
C HIS A 144 11.51 -10.76 10.11
N GLN A 145 11.07 -10.58 11.35
CA GLN A 145 10.48 -11.66 12.18
C GLN A 145 11.37 -12.93 12.30
N GLY A 146 12.70 -12.75 12.26
CA GLY A 146 13.67 -13.85 12.35
C GLY A 146 13.97 -14.56 11.03
N VAL A 147 13.44 -14.12 9.87
CA VAL A 147 13.69 -14.76 8.58
C VAL A 147 13.75 -13.76 7.42
N ALA A 148 14.68 -14.02 6.50
CA ALA A 148 14.75 -13.33 5.21
C ALA A 148 15.18 -14.34 4.12
N ALA A 149 14.83 -14.07 2.87
CA ALA A 149 15.24 -14.85 1.72
C ALA A 149 15.94 -13.96 0.70
N MET A 150 16.97 -14.50 0.05
CA MET A 150 17.55 -13.94 -1.16
C MET A 150 16.94 -14.67 -2.35
N ALA A 151 16.30 -13.92 -3.24
CA ALA A 151 15.58 -14.45 -4.38
C ALA A 151 15.95 -13.68 -5.66
N ALA A 152 15.65 -14.23 -6.82
CA ALA A 152 15.73 -13.48 -8.07
C ALA A 152 14.90 -12.20 -7.96
N GLU A 153 15.32 -11.10 -8.62
CA GLU A 153 14.54 -9.87 -8.64
C GLU A 153 13.15 -10.12 -9.23
N LYS A 154 12.14 -9.45 -8.66
CA LYS A 154 10.79 -9.53 -9.21
C LYS A 154 10.75 -8.88 -10.58
N GLN A 155 10.31 -9.64 -11.57
CA GLN A 155 10.19 -9.13 -12.93
C GLN A 155 9.03 -8.12 -13.03
N TYR A 156 9.31 -6.97 -13.63
CA TYR A 156 8.29 -6.01 -14.02
C TYR A 156 7.69 -6.43 -15.36
N VAL A 157 6.40 -6.21 -15.52
CA VAL A 157 5.66 -6.51 -16.75
C VAL A 157 5.18 -5.23 -17.43
N ASP A 158 4.69 -5.31 -18.65
CA ASP A 158 3.99 -4.22 -19.33
C ASP A 158 2.51 -4.14 -18.92
N LEU A 159 1.84 -3.07 -19.35
CA LEU A 159 0.43 -2.84 -19.04
C LEU A 159 -0.48 -3.85 -19.73
N GLU A 160 -0.13 -4.25 -20.93
CA GLU A 160 -0.81 -5.25 -21.73
C GLU A 160 -0.86 -6.59 -21.01
N THR A 161 0.27 -7.02 -20.44
CA THR A 161 0.36 -8.25 -19.64
C THR A 161 -0.60 -8.24 -18.46
N ILE A 162 -0.70 -7.11 -17.73
CA ILE A 162 -1.64 -6.98 -16.61
C ILE A 162 -3.10 -7.16 -17.07
N VAL A 163 -3.45 -6.54 -18.18
CA VAL A 163 -4.81 -6.63 -18.74
C VAL A 163 -5.10 -8.03 -19.26
N ASN A 164 -4.10 -8.67 -19.89
CA ASN A 164 -4.23 -10.04 -20.40
C ASN A 164 -4.44 -11.07 -19.27
N ILE A 165 -3.81 -10.89 -18.09
CA ILE A 165 -4.07 -11.74 -16.92
C ILE A 165 -5.57 -11.76 -16.57
N ALA A 166 -6.24 -10.62 -16.65
CA ALA A 166 -7.68 -10.55 -16.39
C ALA A 166 -8.49 -11.29 -17.46
N HIS A 167 -8.14 -11.10 -18.73
CA HIS A 167 -8.82 -11.75 -19.85
C HIS A 167 -8.64 -13.26 -19.81
N GLU A 168 -7.44 -13.76 -19.48
CA GLU A 168 -7.16 -15.20 -19.33
C GLU A 168 -7.99 -15.83 -18.20
N ARG A 169 -8.32 -15.05 -17.15
CA ARG A 169 -9.20 -15.48 -16.06
C ARG A 169 -10.68 -15.33 -16.39
N GLY A 170 -11.03 -14.73 -17.52
CA GLY A 170 -12.42 -14.39 -17.87
C GLY A 170 -13.01 -13.31 -16.98
N GLU A 171 -12.15 -12.48 -16.37
CA GLU A 171 -12.52 -11.41 -15.44
C GLU A 171 -12.42 -10.03 -16.10
N LYS A 172 -13.16 -9.05 -15.56
CA LYS A 172 -12.97 -7.64 -15.92
C LYS A 172 -11.67 -7.14 -15.31
N PRO A 173 -10.79 -6.45 -16.06
CA PRO A 173 -9.56 -5.92 -15.49
C PRO A 173 -9.82 -4.98 -14.31
N LEU A 174 -9.09 -5.20 -13.20
CA LEU A 174 -8.99 -4.28 -12.08
C LEU A 174 -7.50 -4.00 -11.86
N VAL A 175 -7.08 -2.77 -12.11
CA VAL A 175 -5.68 -2.33 -12.04
C VAL A 175 -5.56 -1.20 -11.05
N VAL A 176 -4.50 -1.19 -10.22
CA VAL A 176 -4.21 -0.09 -9.30
C VAL A 176 -3.05 0.74 -9.85
N VAL A 177 -3.24 2.03 -9.97
CA VAL A 177 -2.22 2.98 -10.41
C VAL A 177 -1.79 3.84 -9.24
N CYS A 178 -0.53 3.76 -8.84
CA CYS A 178 0.03 4.54 -7.74
C CYS A 178 0.72 5.79 -8.28
N ASP A 179 0.17 6.97 -8.02
CA ASP A 179 0.73 8.25 -8.46
C ASP A 179 1.45 8.94 -7.29
N GLY A 180 2.78 8.68 -7.18
CA GLY A 180 3.62 9.35 -6.19
C GLY A 180 3.56 8.77 -4.77
N ILE A 181 3.29 7.49 -4.57
CA ILE A 181 3.37 6.85 -3.25
C ILE A 181 4.84 6.59 -2.91
N GLU A 182 5.39 7.37 -1.97
CA GLU A 182 6.81 7.34 -1.58
C GLU A 182 7.06 6.55 -0.30
N ASP A 183 6.08 6.42 0.59
CA ASP A 183 6.22 5.62 1.80
C ASP A 183 6.12 4.10 1.50
N PRO A 184 7.16 3.31 1.85
CA PRO A 184 7.17 1.87 1.59
C PRO A 184 6.11 1.10 2.36
N HIS A 185 5.69 1.54 3.54
CA HIS A 185 4.62 0.89 4.30
C HIS A 185 3.28 1.08 3.62
N ASN A 186 3.02 2.29 3.11
CA ASN A 186 1.80 2.58 2.36
C ASN A 186 1.74 1.78 1.06
N LEU A 187 2.84 1.77 0.28
CA LEU A 187 2.88 0.97 -0.95
C LEU A 187 2.64 -0.52 -0.66
N GLY A 188 3.34 -1.09 0.34
CA GLY A 188 3.15 -2.48 0.73
C GLY A 188 1.72 -2.80 1.14
N ALA A 189 1.09 -1.91 1.91
CA ALA A 189 -0.31 -2.06 2.31
C ALA A 189 -1.29 -1.93 1.12
N VAL A 190 -1.05 -1.00 0.18
CA VAL A 190 -1.84 -0.90 -1.07
C VAL A 190 -1.71 -2.16 -1.91
N ILE A 191 -0.50 -2.72 -2.07
CA ILE A 191 -0.27 -3.99 -2.78
C ILE A 191 -1.09 -5.11 -2.13
N ARG A 192 -1.08 -5.20 -0.79
CA ARG A 192 -1.86 -6.18 -0.06
C ARG A 192 -3.36 -6.00 -0.27
N CYS A 193 -3.86 -4.77 -0.20
CA CYS A 193 -5.27 -4.48 -0.46
C CYS A 193 -5.68 -4.85 -1.89
N ALA A 194 -4.83 -4.54 -2.87
CA ALA A 194 -5.05 -4.85 -4.27
C ALA A 194 -5.14 -6.37 -4.52
N GLU A 195 -4.20 -7.14 -3.96
CA GLU A 195 -4.20 -8.59 -4.06
C GLU A 195 -5.44 -9.20 -3.39
N CYS A 196 -5.75 -8.81 -2.16
CA CYS A 196 -6.93 -9.29 -1.44
C CYS A 196 -8.26 -8.93 -2.14
N ALA A 197 -8.31 -7.81 -2.85
CA ALA A 197 -9.45 -7.44 -3.69
C ALA A 197 -9.49 -8.20 -5.03
N GLY A 198 -8.42 -8.94 -5.38
CA GLY A 198 -8.30 -9.66 -6.65
C GLY A 198 -8.00 -8.74 -7.83
N ALA A 199 -7.27 -7.65 -7.60
CA ALA A 199 -6.73 -6.84 -8.69
C ALA A 199 -5.67 -7.61 -9.49
N HIS A 200 -5.56 -7.33 -10.78
CA HIS A 200 -4.71 -8.06 -11.72
C HIS A 200 -3.28 -7.52 -11.77
N GLY A 201 -3.08 -6.28 -11.32
CA GLY A 201 -1.74 -5.70 -11.26
C GLY A 201 -1.72 -4.29 -10.69
N ILE A 202 -0.47 -3.84 -10.46
CA ILE A 202 -0.16 -2.50 -9.95
C ILE A 202 0.77 -1.78 -10.91
N VAL A 203 0.53 -0.50 -11.12
CA VAL A 203 1.36 0.39 -11.94
C VAL A 203 2.08 1.38 -11.04
N LEU A 204 3.40 1.42 -11.13
CA LEU A 204 4.28 2.31 -10.36
C LEU A 204 5.07 3.22 -11.29
N PRO A 205 5.32 4.49 -10.93
CA PRO A 205 6.25 5.32 -11.68
C PRO A 205 7.71 4.91 -11.40
N LYS A 206 8.60 5.13 -12.38
CA LYS A 206 10.05 4.91 -12.21
C LYS A 206 10.73 5.94 -11.30
N ARG A 207 10.13 7.13 -11.16
CA ARG A 207 10.64 8.23 -10.35
C ARG A 207 9.53 8.69 -9.41
N HIS A 208 9.90 9.31 -8.29
CA HIS A 208 8.96 9.80 -7.26
C HIS A 208 8.02 8.70 -6.74
N ALA A 209 8.59 7.52 -6.53
CA ALA A 209 7.94 6.40 -5.86
C ALA A 209 8.98 5.48 -5.26
N VAL A 210 8.61 4.79 -4.20
CA VAL A 210 9.43 3.74 -3.62
C VAL A 210 9.43 2.50 -4.54
N GLY A 211 10.61 1.86 -4.67
CA GLY A 211 10.74 0.57 -5.36
C GLY A 211 10.25 -0.61 -4.52
N LEU A 212 10.38 -1.83 -5.05
CA LEU A 212 9.98 -3.08 -4.37
C LEU A 212 11.03 -3.51 -3.32
N THR A 213 11.26 -2.64 -2.33
CA THR A 213 12.24 -2.83 -1.26
C THR A 213 11.84 -3.93 -0.27
N PRO A 214 12.76 -4.43 0.60
CA PRO A 214 12.41 -5.38 1.67
C PRO A 214 11.32 -4.87 2.61
N VAL A 215 11.23 -3.55 2.82
CA VAL A 215 10.16 -2.94 3.63
C VAL A 215 8.80 -3.09 2.93
N VAL A 216 8.73 -2.85 1.62
CA VAL A 216 7.50 -3.06 0.81
C VAL A 216 7.10 -4.53 0.82
N THR A 217 8.05 -5.46 0.62
CA THR A 217 7.76 -6.91 0.65
C THR A 217 7.22 -7.34 2.02
N SER A 218 7.83 -6.87 3.10
CA SER A 218 7.37 -7.15 4.47
C SER A 218 5.99 -6.56 4.74
N ALA A 219 5.74 -5.29 4.36
CA ALA A 219 4.47 -4.61 4.57
C ALA A 219 3.33 -5.24 3.74
N SER A 220 3.64 -5.75 2.55
CA SER A 220 2.66 -6.47 1.72
C SER A 220 2.27 -7.85 2.27
N ALA A 221 2.98 -8.35 3.30
CA ALA A 221 2.76 -9.67 3.91
C ALA A 221 2.76 -10.84 2.90
N GLY A 222 3.51 -10.71 1.80
CA GLY A 222 3.63 -11.70 0.74
C GLY A 222 2.71 -11.49 -0.46
N ALA A 223 1.76 -10.57 -0.42
CA ALA A 223 0.86 -10.25 -1.53
C ALA A 223 1.61 -9.85 -2.81
N LEU A 224 2.78 -9.21 -2.66
CA LEU A 224 3.63 -8.85 -3.78
C LEU A 224 4.01 -10.05 -4.65
N GLU A 225 4.16 -11.25 -4.08
CA GLU A 225 4.56 -12.44 -4.85
C GLU A 225 3.49 -12.86 -5.87
N HIS A 226 2.23 -12.56 -5.61
CA HIS A 226 1.07 -12.89 -6.44
C HIS A 226 0.62 -11.75 -7.35
N MET A 227 1.20 -10.54 -7.20
CA MET A 227 0.80 -9.35 -7.93
C MET A 227 1.71 -9.07 -9.12
N ALA A 228 1.15 -8.88 -10.31
CA ALA A 228 1.88 -8.32 -11.45
C ALA A 228 2.17 -6.84 -11.22
N VAL A 229 3.39 -6.39 -11.52
CA VAL A 229 3.80 -5.00 -11.30
C VAL A 229 4.38 -4.42 -12.59
N ALA A 230 3.80 -3.31 -13.06
CA ALA A 230 4.35 -2.53 -14.16
C ALA A 230 5.08 -1.30 -13.63
N LYS A 231 6.23 -0.98 -14.21
CA LYS A 231 7.03 0.20 -13.85
C LYS A 231 7.15 1.13 -15.04
N VAL A 232 6.45 2.27 -14.98
CA VAL A 232 6.28 3.19 -16.12
C VAL A 232 7.08 4.48 -15.96
N GLN A 233 7.45 5.10 -17.07
CA GLN A 233 8.17 6.40 -17.06
C GLN A 233 7.25 7.56 -16.67
N ASN A 234 5.97 7.50 -17.07
CA ASN A 234 4.99 8.56 -16.90
C ASN A 234 3.61 7.98 -16.65
N ILE A 235 3.01 8.32 -15.50
CA ILE A 235 1.70 7.82 -15.09
C ILE A 235 0.59 8.35 -16.01
N ALA A 236 0.63 9.61 -16.45
CA ALA A 236 -0.37 10.16 -17.34
C ALA A 236 -0.40 9.44 -18.71
N ALA A 237 0.77 9.06 -19.24
CA ALA A 237 0.83 8.25 -20.45
C ALA A 237 0.34 6.80 -20.20
N ALA A 238 0.64 6.22 -19.04
CA ALA A 238 0.15 4.90 -18.66
C ALA A 238 -1.39 4.88 -18.52
N VAL A 239 -1.97 5.94 -17.98
CA VAL A 239 -3.43 6.12 -17.89
C VAL A 239 -4.07 6.14 -19.29
N GLU A 240 -3.50 6.89 -20.23
CA GLU A 240 -4.00 6.89 -21.63
C GLU A 240 -3.89 5.50 -22.25
N LYS A 241 -2.76 4.81 -22.03
CA LYS A 241 -2.58 3.46 -22.54
C LYS A 241 -3.59 2.47 -21.95
N LEU A 242 -3.91 2.56 -20.66
CA LEU A 242 -4.95 1.74 -20.03
C LEU A 242 -6.34 2.02 -20.62
N LYS A 243 -6.64 3.28 -21.00
CA LYS A 243 -7.87 3.63 -21.74
C LYS A 243 -7.92 2.98 -23.13
N GLU A 244 -6.79 2.99 -23.85
CA GLU A 244 -6.68 2.30 -25.14
C GLU A 244 -6.93 0.78 -25.02
N LEU A 245 -6.51 0.20 -23.86
CA LEU A 245 -6.76 -1.20 -23.51
C LEU A 245 -8.18 -1.47 -22.99
N GLY A 246 -9.05 -0.47 -23.00
CA GLY A 246 -10.48 -0.61 -22.68
C GLY A 246 -10.84 -0.40 -21.20
N LEU A 247 -9.95 0.08 -20.36
CA LEU A 247 -10.25 0.38 -18.96
C LEU A 247 -10.77 1.82 -18.78
N TRP A 248 -11.68 1.98 -17.84
CA TRP A 248 -12.09 3.28 -17.33
C TRP A 248 -11.19 3.71 -16.16
N ILE A 249 -10.87 4.98 -16.09
CA ILE A 249 -9.95 5.54 -15.10
C ILE A 249 -10.73 6.21 -13.97
N PHE A 250 -10.59 5.65 -12.77
CA PHE A 250 -11.22 6.14 -11.55
C PHE A 250 -10.14 6.74 -10.65
N THR A 251 -10.16 8.04 -10.44
CA THR A 251 -9.22 8.71 -9.54
C THR A 251 -9.83 8.90 -8.17
N ALA A 252 -9.17 8.38 -7.14
CA ALA A 252 -9.58 8.54 -5.75
C ALA A 252 -9.14 9.91 -5.22
N GLU A 253 -10.09 10.82 -5.01
CA GLU A 253 -9.84 12.17 -4.52
C GLU A 253 -11.04 12.71 -3.73
N ALA A 254 -10.79 13.59 -2.77
CA ALA A 254 -11.85 14.24 -2.01
C ALA A 254 -12.72 15.14 -2.90
N GLY A 255 -14.03 15.16 -2.63
CA GLY A 255 -14.99 15.99 -3.37
C GLY A 255 -15.45 15.42 -4.71
N GLY A 256 -15.04 14.21 -5.06
CA GLY A 256 -15.60 13.47 -6.20
C GLY A 256 -16.97 12.87 -5.91
N THR A 257 -17.50 12.10 -6.87
CA THR A 257 -18.72 11.30 -6.69
C THR A 257 -18.47 10.22 -5.62
N PRO A 258 -19.40 9.97 -4.69
CA PRO A 258 -19.26 8.85 -3.75
C PRO A 258 -18.99 7.53 -4.48
N TYR A 259 -17.98 6.79 -4.03
CA TYR A 259 -17.52 5.58 -4.72
C TYR A 259 -18.65 4.54 -4.91
N TYR A 260 -19.65 4.50 -4.05
CA TYR A 260 -20.78 3.58 -4.10
C TYR A 260 -21.92 4.04 -5.03
N GLU A 261 -21.86 5.28 -5.54
CA GLU A 261 -22.80 5.83 -6.54
C GLU A 261 -22.25 5.71 -7.98
N THR A 262 -21.04 5.18 -8.12
CA THR A 262 -20.36 5.03 -9.41
C THR A 262 -20.53 3.62 -9.94
N ASP A 263 -20.72 3.47 -11.25
CA ASP A 263 -20.79 2.15 -11.90
C ASP A 263 -19.38 1.56 -12.09
N TRP A 264 -19.13 0.44 -11.42
CA TRP A 264 -17.88 -0.31 -11.47
C TRP A 264 -17.99 -1.58 -12.35
N ASN A 265 -19.11 -1.82 -13.01
CA ASN A 265 -19.33 -3.02 -13.81
C ASN A 265 -18.57 -2.99 -15.16
N CYS A 266 -17.32 -2.60 -15.14
CA CYS A 266 -16.44 -2.39 -16.30
C CYS A 266 -14.99 -2.77 -15.96
N GLY A 267 -14.10 -2.80 -16.94
CA GLY A 267 -12.66 -2.80 -16.69
C GLY A 267 -12.27 -1.48 -16.03
N ALA A 268 -11.58 -1.52 -14.89
CA ALA A 268 -11.28 -0.34 -14.08
C ALA A 268 -9.79 -0.21 -13.75
N ALA A 269 -9.26 1.00 -13.88
CA ALA A 269 -7.98 1.40 -13.33
C ALA A 269 -8.21 2.44 -12.22
N VAL A 270 -7.86 2.08 -10.98
CA VAL A 270 -8.05 2.92 -9.80
C VAL A 270 -6.76 3.65 -9.51
N VAL A 271 -6.77 4.98 -9.63
CA VAL A 271 -5.61 5.84 -9.35
C VAL A 271 -5.63 6.27 -7.89
N MET A 272 -4.56 5.94 -7.17
CA MET A 272 -4.30 6.35 -5.80
C MET A 272 -3.16 7.35 -5.77
N GLY A 273 -3.39 8.54 -5.22
CA GLY A 273 -2.41 9.60 -5.14
C GLY A 273 -1.52 9.53 -3.89
N SER A 274 -0.50 10.39 -3.85
CA SER A 274 0.39 10.54 -2.70
C SER A 274 -0.32 11.17 -1.49
N GLU A 275 0.23 10.91 -0.29
CA GLU A 275 -0.21 11.61 0.92
C GLU A 275 0.18 13.10 0.84
N GLY A 276 -0.79 13.96 1.01
CA GLY A 276 -0.62 15.42 1.02
C GLY A 276 -0.80 16.10 -0.34
N GLN A 277 -0.24 15.59 -1.44
CA GLN A 277 -0.40 16.20 -2.77
C GLN A 277 -1.56 15.59 -3.57
N GLY A 278 -2.02 14.38 -3.19
CA GLY A 278 -3.06 13.66 -3.93
C GLY A 278 -2.58 13.17 -5.29
N VAL A 279 -3.47 13.11 -6.26
CA VAL A 279 -3.19 12.70 -7.63
C VAL A 279 -2.71 13.92 -8.44
N SER A 280 -1.70 13.73 -9.28
CA SER A 280 -1.14 14.81 -10.11
C SER A 280 -2.20 15.38 -11.06
N ARG A 281 -2.14 16.71 -11.29
CA ARG A 281 -3.13 17.43 -12.09
C ARG A 281 -3.37 16.80 -13.47
N LEU A 282 -2.31 16.40 -14.15
CA LEU A 282 -2.40 15.85 -15.51
C LEU A 282 -3.08 14.47 -15.51
N VAL A 283 -2.84 13.63 -14.50
CA VAL A 283 -3.50 12.33 -14.33
C VAL A 283 -4.98 12.53 -14.04
N ARG A 284 -5.31 13.49 -13.16
CA ARG A 284 -6.69 13.87 -12.84
C ARG A 284 -7.47 14.36 -14.08
N GLU A 285 -6.87 15.22 -14.90
CA GLU A 285 -7.48 15.75 -16.13
C GLU A 285 -7.78 14.62 -17.16
N LYS A 286 -6.98 13.55 -17.13
CA LYS A 286 -7.15 12.37 -18.01
C LYS A 286 -8.09 11.31 -17.44
N SER A 287 -8.51 11.43 -16.19
CA SER A 287 -9.41 10.47 -15.53
C SER A 287 -10.83 10.60 -16.07
N ASP A 288 -11.55 9.47 -16.12
CA ASP A 288 -12.95 9.45 -16.56
C ASP A 288 -13.89 9.78 -15.39
N PHE A 289 -13.51 9.34 -14.18
CA PHE A 289 -14.28 9.55 -12.96
C PHE A 289 -13.38 9.99 -11.82
N ILE A 290 -13.84 10.96 -11.06
CA ILE A 290 -13.27 11.32 -9.76
C ILE A 290 -14.19 10.74 -8.70
N VAL A 291 -13.68 9.81 -7.90
CA VAL A 291 -14.46 9.10 -6.88
C VAL A 291 -13.97 9.46 -5.49
N SER A 292 -14.87 9.56 -4.54
CA SER A 292 -14.56 9.95 -3.17
C SER A 292 -15.14 8.98 -2.14
N ILE A 293 -14.50 8.94 -0.98
CA ILE A 293 -15.06 8.32 0.22
C ILE A 293 -15.65 9.46 1.06
N PRO A 294 -16.99 9.49 1.29
CA PRO A 294 -17.60 10.53 2.12
C PRO A 294 -17.06 10.52 3.54
N MET A 295 -16.61 11.66 4.01
CA MET A 295 -16.07 11.85 5.35
C MET A 295 -17.07 12.59 6.22
N TYR A 296 -17.48 11.98 7.34
CA TYR A 296 -18.48 12.54 8.27
C TYR A 296 -17.85 13.10 9.55
N GLY A 297 -16.53 12.95 9.69
CA GLY A 297 -15.77 13.45 10.84
C GLY A 297 -15.14 14.82 10.61
N LYS A 298 -14.25 15.22 11.51
CA LYS A 298 -13.48 16.47 11.41
C LYS A 298 -12.21 16.31 10.57
N VAL A 299 -11.71 15.10 10.43
CA VAL A 299 -10.55 14.77 9.57
C VAL A 299 -11.06 14.58 8.16
N ASN A 300 -10.39 15.19 7.18
CA ASN A 300 -10.86 15.30 5.80
C ASN A 300 -10.28 14.22 4.84
N SER A 301 -9.43 13.32 5.34
CA SER A 301 -8.82 12.28 4.50
C SER A 301 -8.52 11.01 5.31
N LEU A 302 -8.42 9.88 4.61
CA LEU A 302 -7.91 8.61 5.12
C LEU A 302 -6.46 8.42 4.65
N ASN A 303 -5.73 7.58 5.35
CA ASN A 303 -4.47 7.04 4.83
C ASN A 303 -4.72 6.35 3.47
N VAL A 304 -3.79 6.48 2.53
CA VAL A 304 -3.94 5.99 1.15
C VAL A 304 -4.24 4.50 1.07
N SER A 305 -3.63 3.68 1.91
CA SER A 305 -3.89 2.23 1.91
C SER A 305 -5.28 1.89 2.44
N THR A 306 -5.78 2.64 3.41
CA THR A 306 -7.15 2.51 3.92
C THR A 306 -8.17 2.91 2.86
N ALA A 307 -7.94 4.03 2.17
CA ALA A 307 -8.78 4.47 1.06
C ALA A 307 -8.78 3.44 -0.08
N ALA A 308 -7.60 2.89 -0.42
CA ALA A 308 -7.48 1.83 -1.42
C ALA A 308 -8.29 0.58 -1.03
N SER A 309 -8.24 0.14 0.24
CA SER A 309 -9.05 -0.99 0.72
C SER A 309 -10.53 -0.79 0.46
N VAL A 310 -11.08 0.37 0.83
CA VAL A 310 -12.51 0.66 0.68
C VAL A 310 -12.94 0.63 -0.79
N ILE A 311 -12.21 1.36 -1.64
CA ILE A 311 -12.55 1.49 -3.05
C ILE A 311 -12.36 0.18 -3.82
N LEU A 312 -11.22 -0.50 -3.62
CA LEU A 312 -10.90 -1.73 -4.35
C LEU A 312 -11.83 -2.89 -3.98
N CYS A 313 -12.15 -3.06 -2.69
CA CYS A 313 -13.09 -4.09 -2.28
C CYS A 313 -14.50 -3.85 -2.84
N HIS A 314 -14.93 -2.59 -2.91
CA HIS A 314 -16.21 -2.24 -3.52
C HIS A 314 -16.18 -2.49 -5.03
N ALA A 315 -15.18 -1.99 -5.75
CA ALA A 315 -15.02 -2.20 -7.19
C ALA A 315 -15.01 -3.70 -7.55
N ALA A 316 -14.20 -4.49 -6.81
CA ALA A 316 -14.12 -5.93 -7.00
C ALA A 316 -15.46 -6.65 -6.79
N ARG A 317 -16.23 -6.23 -5.77
CA ARG A 317 -17.59 -6.76 -5.54
C ARG A 317 -18.49 -6.47 -6.74
N MET A 318 -18.51 -5.22 -7.21
CA MET A 318 -19.40 -4.79 -8.30
C MET A 318 -19.03 -5.40 -9.65
N GLN A 319 -17.76 -5.74 -9.87
CA GLN A 319 -17.34 -6.43 -11.10
C GLN A 319 -17.74 -7.91 -11.14
N ARG A 320 -17.98 -8.53 -9.96
CA ARG A 320 -18.28 -9.96 -9.81
C ARG A 320 -19.77 -10.26 -9.58
N THR A 321 -20.59 -9.22 -9.42
CA THR A 321 -22.06 -9.32 -9.37
C THR A 321 -22.67 -9.11 -10.74
#